data_345bbcfc3c47a41403a9dbdd67dab2fe
#
_entry.id   345bbcfc3c47a41403a9dbdd67dab2fe
#
_cell.length_a   1.000
_cell.length_b   1.000
_cell.length_c   1.000
_cell.angle_alpha   90.00
_cell.angle_beta   90.00
_cell.angle_gamma   90.00
#
_symmetry.space_group_name_H-M   'P 1'
#
loop_
_entity.id
_entity.type
_entity.pdbx_description
1 polymer ?
#
loop_
_entity_poly.entity_id
_entity_poly.type
_entity_poly.pdbx_seq_one_letter_code
_entity_poly.pdbx_strand_id
1 'polypeptide(L)' 'MTHRYWVLGGEYRNCRFDEVVPGTEEISGPFPDMSRARTEWTRLTFRDRLGATTRYVITEEAIRA' A
#
# COMPACT_ATOMS: atom_id res chain seq x y z
N MET A 1 6.28 4.28 -22.49
CA MET A 1 6.24 4.58 -21.04
C MET A 1 5.77 3.35 -20.29
N THR A 2 6.49 2.96 -19.26
CA THR A 2 6.15 1.78 -18.46
C THR A 2 5.57 2.23 -17.13
N HIS A 3 4.57 1.50 -16.66
CA HIS A 3 3.99 1.76 -15.34
C HIS A 3 4.28 0.59 -14.41
N ARG A 4 4.46 0.90 -13.17
CA ARG A 4 4.51 -0.12 -12.13
C ARG A 4 3.71 0.34 -10.91
N TYR A 5 3.35 -0.62 -10.08
CA TYR A 5 2.43 -0.37 -8.99
C TYR A 5 3.03 -0.82 -7.67
N TRP A 6 2.75 -0.06 -6.64
CA TRP A 6 3.24 -0.34 -5.29
C TRP A 6 2.05 -0.38 -4.34
N VAL A 7 2.14 -1.21 -3.32
CA VAL A 7 1.20 -1.18 -2.21
C VAL A 7 1.93 -0.62 -1.01
N LEU A 8 1.43 0.51 -0.51
CA LEU A 8 2.04 1.23 0.60
C LEU A 8 1.06 1.31 1.74
N GLY A 9 1.55 1.17 2.97
CA GLY A 9 0.66 1.31 4.10
C GLY A 9 1.35 1.19 5.44
N GLY A 10 0.53 1.12 6.47
CA GLY A 10 1.00 1.02 7.83
C GLY A 10 -0.08 1.45 8.80
N GLU A 11 0.30 1.59 10.06
CA GLU A 11 -0.57 2.08 11.10
C GLU A 11 -0.44 3.60 11.20
N TYR A 12 -1.56 4.30 11.17
CA TYR A 12 -1.59 5.75 11.30
C TYR A 12 -1.90 6.15 12.73
N ARG A 13 -1.43 7.33 13.14
CA ARG A 13 -1.64 7.81 14.50
C ARG A 13 -3.08 8.17 14.81
N ASN A 14 -3.86 8.47 13.75
CA ASN A 14 -5.25 8.88 13.91
C ASN A 14 -6.07 8.48 12.69
N CYS A 15 -7.37 8.68 12.77
CA CYS A 15 -8.30 8.31 11.70
C CYS A 15 -8.25 9.24 10.48
N ARG A 16 -7.45 10.29 10.51
CA ARG A 16 -7.26 11.17 9.35
C ARG A 16 -6.25 10.61 8.36
N PHE A 17 -5.48 9.60 8.76
CA PHE A 17 -4.49 8.95 7.90
C PHE A 17 -3.43 9.93 7.35
N ASP A 18 -3.03 10.90 8.17
CA ASP A 18 -2.04 11.90 7.79
C ASP A 18 -0.64 11.65 8.35
N GLU A 19 -0.49 10.74 9.29
CA GLU A 19 0.80 10.47 9.89
C GLU A 19 0.93 8.98 10.26
N VAL A 20 1.92 8.33 9.65
CA VAL A 20 2.20 6.90 9.89
C VAL A 20 3.05 6.74 11.14
N VAL A 21 2.69 5.76 11.96
CA VAL A 21 3.50 5.41 13.14
C VAL A 21 4.83 4.83 12.66
N PRO A 22 5.99 5.40 13.07
CA PRO A 22 7.30 4.89 12.65
C PRO A 22 7.46 3.41 12.95
N GLY A 23 8.04 2.67 12.00
CA GLY A 23 8.28 1.25 12.16
C GLY A 23 7.15 0.35 11.70
N THR A 24 5.98 0.92 11.35
CA THR A 24 4.85 0.15 10.88
C THR A 24 4.67 0.21 9.36
N GLU A 25 5.44 1.06 8.67
CA GLU A 25 5.33 1.22 7.23
C GLU A 25 5.68 -0.08 6.51
N GLU A 26 4.86 -0.42 5.52
CA GLU A 26 5.14 -1.52 4.62
C GLU A 26 5.09 -1.02 3.18
N ILE A 27 6.04 -1.49 2.37
CA ILE A 27 6.07 -1.23 0.93
C ILE A 27 6.18 -2.57 0.25
N SER A 28 5.24 -2.84 -0.66
CA SER A 28 5.22 -4.09 -1.41
C SER A 28 5.20 -3.81 -2.90
N GLY A 29 5.98 -4.56 -3.67
CA GLY A 29 6.11 -4.38 -5.11
C GLY A 29 7.55 -4.24 -5.53
N PRO A 30 7.83 -3.74 -6.74
CA PRO A 30 6.82 -3.25 -7.69
C PRO A 30 6.07 -4.38 -8.39
N PHE A 31 4.83 -4.09 -8.78
CA PHE A 31 3.99 -5.02 -9.54
C PHE A 31 3.84 -4.51 -10.97
N PRO A 32 3.85 -5.41 -11.96
CA PRO A 32 3.81 -4.99 -13.36
C PRO A 32 2.43 -4.52 -13.82
N ASP A 33 1.38 -4.85 -13.07
CA ASP A 33 0.02 -4.47 -13.42
C ASP A 33 -0.84 -4.23 -12.18
N MET A 34 -1.95 -3.54 -12.38
CA MET A 34 -2.89 -3.20 -11.30
C MET A 34 -3.51 -4.45 -10.68
N SER A 35 -3.74 -5.48 -11.47
CA SER A 35 -4.37 -6.71 -10.99
C SER A 35 -3.52 -7.37 -9.89
N ARG A 36 -2.21 -7.46 -10.10
CA ARG A 36 -1.30 -8.05 -9.13
C ARG A 36 -1.16 -7.16 -7.89
N ALA A 37 -1.10 -5.85 -8.09
CA ALA A 37 -1.06 -4.92 -6.97
C ALA A 37 -2.32 -5.03 -6.12
N ARG A 38 -3.48 -5.16 -6.77
CA ARG A 38 -4.75 -5.32 -6.08
C ARG A 38 -4.81 -6.63 -5.28
N THR A 39 -4.26 -7.71 -5.84
CA THR A 39 -4.17 -8.99 -5.13
C THR A 39 -3.36 -8.84 -3.86
N GLU A 40 -2.23 -8.17 -3.93
CA GLU A 40 -1.40 -7.93 -2.76
C GLU A 40 -2.08 -6.99 -1.76
N TRP A 41 -2.73 -5.94 -2.25
CA TRP A 41 -3.49 -5.02 -1.41
C TRP A 41 -4.58 -5.76 -0.62
N THR A 42 -5.29 -6.66 -1.31
CA THR A 42 -6.34 -7.47 -0.68
C THR A 42 -5.74 -8.39 0.39
N ARG A 43 -4.64 -9.04 0.07
CA ARG A 43 -3.96 -9.92 1.03
C ARG A 43 -3.53 -9.17 2.28
N LEU A 44 -2.90 -8.01 2.11
CA LEU A 44 -2.45 -7.20 3.24
C LEU A 44 -3.62 -6.65 4.05
N THR A 45 -4.67 -6.21 3.37
CA THR A 45 -5.85 -5.65 4.02
C THR A 45 -6.54 -6.68 4.92
N PHE A 46 -6.63 -7.93 4.47
CA PHE A 46 -7.34 -8.96 5.22
C PHE A 46 -6.45 -9.81 6.12
N ARG A 47 -5.14 -9.78 5.93
CA ARG A 47 -4.19 -10.55 6.71
C ARG A 47 -4.25 -10.24 8.20
N ASP A 48 -4.26 -8.97 8.53
CA ASP A 48 -4.03 -8.51 9.89
C ASP A 48 -5.30 -8.04 10.61
N ARG A 49 -6.47 -8.22 10.02
CA ARG A 49 -7.72 -7.72 10.58
C ARG A 49 -7.53 -6.27 11.04
N LEU A 50 -7.36 -5.39 10.08
CA LEU A 50 -6.91 -4.03 10.32
C LEU A 50 -7.73 -3.30 11.38
N GLY A 51 -7.03 -2.64 12.29
CA GLY A 51 -7.63 -1.68 13.20
C GLY A 51 -8.10 -0.46 12.42
N ALA A 52 -8.86 0.41 13.10
CA ALA A 52 -9.44 1.60 12.47
C ALA A 52 -8.38 2.53 11.88
N THR A 53 -7.14 2.45 12.35
CA THR A 53 -6.06 3.35 11.92
C THR A 53 -5.03 2.69 11.00
N THR A 54 -5.21 1.41 10.66
CA THR A 54 -4.30 0.73 9.73
C THR A 54 -4.87 0.79 8.33
N ARG A 55 -4.04 1.18 7.33
CA ARG A 55 -4.52 1.35 5.96
C ARG A 55 -3.43 1.08 4.95
N TYR A 56 -3.83 0.52 3.80
CA TYR A 56 -2.96 0.29 2.64
C TYR A 56 -3.55 0.97 1.42
N VAL A 57 -2.68 1.49 0.55
CA VAL A 57 -3.09 2.12 -0.70
C VAL A 57 -2.22 1.60 -1.85
N ILE A 58 -2.78 1.62 -3.06
CA ILE A 58 -2.04 1.27 -4.27
C ILE A 58 -1.59 2.58 -4.92
N THR A 59 -0.30 2.66 -5.23
CA THR A 59 0.30 3.82 -5.86
C THR A 59 0.86 3.42 -7.22
N GLU A 60 0.52 4.18 -8.25
CA GLU A 60 1.04 3.99 -9.60
C GLU A 60 2.26 4.88 -9.81
N GLU A 61 3.29 4.29 -10.39
CA GLU A 61 4.49 5.02 -10.75
C GLU A 61 4.70 4.90 -12.25
N ALA A 62 4.84 6.03 -12.93
CA ALA A 62 5.20 6.05 -14.35
C ALA A 62 6.70 6.11 -14.49
N ILE A 63 7.25 5.19 -15.28
CA ILE A 63 8.69 5.10 -15.48
C ILE A 63 9.00 5.47 -16.93
N ARG A 64 9.86 6.46 -17.10
CA ARG A 64 10.35 6.82 -18.42
C ARG A 64 11.49 5.89 -18.79
N ALA A 65 11.37 5.29 -19.96
CA ALA A 65 12.43 4.47 -20.50
C ALA A 65 13.60 5.33 -20.95
#